data_4359d1b084ba1675de81c9c0189087de
#
_entry.id   4359d1b084ba1675de81c9c0189087de
#
_cell.length_a   1.000
_cell.length_b   1.000
_cell.length_c   1.000
_cell.angle_alpha   90.00
_cell.angle_beta   90.00
_cell.angle_gamma   90.00
#
_symmetry.space_group_name_H-M   'P 1'
#
loop_
_entity.id
_entity.type
_entity.pdbx_description
1 polymer ?
#
loop_
_entity_poly.entity_id
_entity_poly.type
_entity_poly.pdbx_seq_one_letter_code
_entity_poly.pdbx_strand_id
1 'polypeptide(L)'
;LGLTATPERTDQADILSLCDDNLVFERNFVEGINADLLCPFHYHGIHDQAVDYTEIPWRNGRFDPSDLSNKLATRARAKHALSVWRELRQSRTLAFCVSRTHAEFMADYFSRAGIRAAAVHAKSAMPR
;
A
#
# COMPACT_ATOMS: atom_id res chain seq x y z
N LEU A 1 20.17 -19.76 -4.99
CA LEU A 1 19.76 -18.63 -5.80
C LEU A 1 18.61 -17.90 -5.10
N GLY A 2 18.79 -16.63 -4.77
CA GLY A 2 17.76 -15.75 -4.21
C GLY A 2 17.26 -14.78 -5.27
N LEU A 3 15.94 -14.51 -5.29
CA LEU A 3 15.30 -13.49 -6.12
C LEU A 3 14.45 -12.60 -5.22
N THR A 4 14.63 -11.29 -5.31
CA THR A 4 13.85 -10.30 -4.54
C THR A 4 13.65 -9.03 -5.35
N ALA A 5 12.50 -8.39 -5.16
CA ALA A 5 12.23 -7.06 -5.71
C ALA A 5 12.77 -5.93 -4.80
N THR A 6 13.04 -6.25 -3.52
CA THR A 6 13.48 -5.30 -2.50
C THR A 6 14.59 -5.93 -1.67
N PRO A 7 15.85 -5.77 -2.06
CA PRO A 7 16.99 -6.34 -1.31
C PRO A 7 17.14 -5.69 0.08
N GLU A 8 16.68 -4.47 0.24
CA GLU A 8 16.73 -3.74 1.51
C GLU A 8 15.70 -4.30 2.50
N ARG A 9 16.18 -4.75 3.63
CA ARG A 9 15.34 -5.27 4.72
C ARG A 9 14.91 -4.16 5.65
N THR A 10 13.71 -4.26 6.18
CA THR A 10 13.17 -3.29 7.16
C THR A 10 13.91 -3.29 8.50
N ASP A 11 14.63 -4.37 8.80
CA ASP A 11 15.48 -4.52 9.99
C ASP A 11 16.95 -4.07 9.76
N GLN A 12 17.23 -3.48 8.60
CA GLN A 12 18.57 -3.03 8.16
C GLN A 12 19.62 -4.15 8.07
N ALA A 13 19.22 -5.41 8.10
CA ALA A 13 20.14 -6.51 7.87
C ALA A 13 20.43 -6.67 6.37
N ASP A 14 21.68 -6.92 6.05
CA ASP A 14 22.10 -7.12 4.67
C ASP A 14 21.71 -8.52 4.19
N ILE A 15 20.89 -8.59 3.15
CA ILE A 15 20.46 -9.84 2.53
C ILE A 15 21.59 -10.47 1.68
N LEU A 16 22.52 -9.68 1.20
CA LEU A 16 23.62 -10.17 0.36
C LEU A 16 24.55 -11.09 1.14
N SER A 17 24.70 -10.85 2.45
CA SER A 17 25.47 -11.71 3.35
C SER A 17 25.01 -13.18 3.34
N LEU A 18 23.75 -13.46 3.01
CA LEU A 18 23.23 -14.83 2.84
C LEU A 18 23.69 -15.50 1.55
N CYS A 19 24.28 -14.74 0.63
CA CYS A 19 24.74 -15.17 -0.68
C CYS A 19 26.25 -14.90 -0.87
N ASP A 20 27.02 -14.82 0.22
CA ASP A 20 28.44 -14.51 0.21
C ASP A 20 28.76 -13.22 -0.57
N ASP A 21 27.91 -12.22 -0.44
CA ASP A 21 27.94 -10.92 -1.15
C ASP A 21 27.93 -11.04 -2.68
N ASN A 22 27.46 -12.16 -3.18
CA ASN A 22 27.45 -12.44 -4.62
C ASN A 22 26.15 -11.92 -5.25
N LEU A 23 26.20 -10.71 -5.80
CA LEU A 23 25.12 -10.10 -6.58
C LEU A 23 25.32 -10.43 -8.07
N VAL A 24 24.49 -11.31 -8.61
CA VAL A 24 24.58 -11.77 -10.01
C VAL A 24 23.90 -10.80 -10.98
N PHE A 25 22.80 -10.19 -10.56
CA PHE A 25 22.00 -9.32 -11.42
C PHE A 25 21.17 -8.34 -10.57
N GLU A 26 21.16 -7.09 -10.96
CA GLU A 26 20.30 -6.06 -10.41
C GLU A 26 19.73 -5.20 -11.55
N ARG A 27 18.46 -4.84 -11.43
CA ARG A 27 17.80 -3.88 -12.31
C ARG A 27 16.77 -3.10 -11.54
N ASN A 28 16.86 -1.78 -11.56
CA ASN A 28 15.90 -0.91 -10.92
C ASN A 28 14.65 -0.69 -11.79
N PHE A 29 13.59 -0.10 -11.21
CA PHE A 29 12.32 0.11 -11.91
C PHE A 29 12.44 1.10 -13.08
N VAL A 30 13.34 2.09 -13.02
CA VAL A 30 13.57 3.07 -14.10
C VAL A 30 14.16 2.38 -15.32
N GLU A 31 15.12 1.49 -15.11
CA GLU A 31 15.67 0.67 -16.19
C GLU A 31 14.62 -0.25 -16.79
N GLY A 32 13.71 -0.79 -15.95
CA GLY A 32 12.57 -1.59 -16.40
C GLY A 32 11.61 -0.80 -17.28
N ILE A 33 11.33 0.47 -16.93
CA ILE A 33 10.51 1.38 -17.76
C ILE A 33 11.22 1.71 -19.07
N ASN A 34 12.49 2.07 -19.03
CA ASN A 34 13.28 2.43 -20.21
C ASN A 34 13.46 1.25 -21.18
N ALA A 35 13.35 0.03 -20.70
CA ALA A 35 13.41 -1.20 -21.48
C ALA A 35 12.01 -1.71 -21.93
N ASP A 36 10.95 -0.92 -21.78
CA ASP A 36 9.56 -1.28 -22.09
C ASP A 36 9.04 -2.54 -21.37
N LEU A 37 9.67 -2.91 -20.25
CA LEU A 37 9.25 -4.04 -19.40
C LEU A 37 8.21 -3.62 -18.36
N LEU A 38 8.20 -2.35 -17.98
CA LEU A 38 7.26 -1.74 -17.03
C LEU A 38 6.64 -0.49 -17.67
N CYS A 39 5.38 -0.23 -17.37
CA CYS A 39 4.74 1.00 -17.81
C CYS A 39 5.20 2.20 -16.97
N PRO A 40 5.30 3.41 -17.56
CA PRO A 40 5.50 4.63 -16.81
C PRO A 40 4.30 4.91 -15.90
N PHE A 41 4.52 5.67 -14.83
CA PHE A 41 3.49 6.01 -13.85
C PHE A 41 3.55 7.48 -13.44
N HIS A 42 2.43 7.98 -12.94
CA HIS A 42 2.36 9.27 -12.27
C HIS A 42 2.29 9.05 -10.76
N TYR A 43 3.19 9.67 -10.03
CA TYR A 43 3.20 9.63 -8.56
C TYR A 43 2.50 10.87 -8.00
N HIS A 44 1.47 10.66 -7.16
CA HIS A 44 0.76 11.73 -6.48
C HIS A 44 0.90 11.57 -4.97
N GLY A 45 1.66 12.46 -4.33
CA GLY A 45 1.75 12.54 -2.88
C GLY A 45 0.55 13.33 -2.33
N ILE A 46 -0.33 12.66 -1.58
CA ILE A 46 -1.51 13.31 -0.97
C ILE A 46 -1.27 13.49 0.52
N HIS A 47 -1.20 14.76 0.94
CA HIS A 47 -1.07 15.07 2.36
C HIS A 47 -2.43 14.93 3.07
N ASP A 48 -2.46 14.14 4.13
CA ASP A 48 -3.65 13.95 4.95
C ASP A 48 -3.59 14.86 6.19
N GLN A 49 -4.32 15.95 6.14
CA GLN A 49 -4.43 16.91 7.26
C GLN A 49 -5.37 16.44 8.38
N ALA A 50 -6.14 15.38 8.15
CA ALA A 50 -7.16 14.91 9.09
C ALA A 50 -6.61 13.96 10.16
N VAL A 51 -5.34 13.54 10.07
CA VAL A 51 -4.73 12.60 11.00
C VAL A 51 -3.45 13.16 11.58
N ASP A 52 -3.45 13.28 12.90
CA ASP A 52 -2.21 13.52 13.65
C ASP A 52 -1.54 12.17 13.96
N TYR A 53 -0.47 11.89 13.23
CA TYR A 53 0.32 10.67 13.41
C TYR A 53 1.23 10.72 14.63
N THR A 54 1.48 11.89 15.22
CA THR A 54 2.34 12.04 16.41
C THR A 54 1.73 11.39 17.65
N GLU A 55 0.41 11.27 17.68
CA GLU A 55 -0.32 10.59 18.77
C GLU A 55 -0.32 9.06 18.67
N ILE A 56 0.15 8.49 17.54
CA ILE A 56 0.15 7.04 17.35
C ILE A 56 1.47 6.45 17.84
N PRO A 57 1.44 5.51 18.82
CA PRO A 57 2.66 4.92 19.34
C PRO A 57 3.51 4.26 18.24
N TRP A 58 4.78 4.65 18.19
CA TRP A 58 5.79 4.03 17.33
C TRP A 58 6.63 3.05 18.15
N ARG A 59 6.54 1.75 17.84
CA ARG A 59 7.26 0.69 18.54
C ARG A 59 7.83 -0.34 17.56
N ASN A 60 9.07 -0.77 17.80
CA ASN A 60 9.73 -1.79 16.98
C ASN A 60 9.71 -1.48 15.46
N GLY A 61 9.99 -0.22 15.10
CA GLY A 61 10.07 0.19 13.69
C GLY A 61 8.72 0.31 12.97
N ARG A 62 7.59 0.35 13.70
CA ARG A 62 6.23 0.50 13.12
C ARG A 62 5.27 1.19 14.06
N PHE A 63 4.22 1.76 13.50
CA PHE A 63 3.06 2.23 14.28
C PHE A 63 2.29 1.06 14.88
N ASP A 64 1.63 1.29 16.03
CA ASP A 64 0.68 0.32 16.57
C ASP A 64 -0.45 0.08 15.56
N PRO A 65 -0.66 -1.19 15.10
CA PRO A 65 -1.63 -1.47 14.03
C PRO A 65 -3.08 -1.18 14.41
N SER A 66 -3.43 -1.32 15.69
CA SER A 66 -4.80 -1.10 16.17
C SER A 66 -5.10 0.39 16.22
N ASP A 67 -4.22 1.18 16.82
CA ASP A 67 -4.35 2.63 16.91
C ASP A 67 -4.31 3.26 15.52
N LEU A 68 -3.40 2.81 14.67
CA LEU A 68 -3.33 3.24 13.29
C LEU A 68 -4.64 2.93 12.55
N SER A 69 -5.18 1.72 12.67
CA SER A 69 -6.42 1.33 12.02
C SER A 69 -7.61 2.18 12.50
N ASN A 70 -7.72 2.43 13.80
CA ASN A 70 -8.79 3.26 14.37
C ASN A 70 -8.71 4.71 13.90
N LYS A 71 -7.51 5.29 13.83
CA LYS A 71 -7.30 6.65 13.32
C LYS A 71 -7.57 6.76 11.82
N LEU A 72 -7.31 5.71 11.06
CA LEU A 72 -7.44 5.71 9.60
C LEU A 72 -8.84 5.32 9.09
N ALA A 73 -9.55 4.44 9.78
CA ALA A 73 -10.88 3.98 9.38
C ALA A 73 -11.98 4.99 9.74
N THR A 74 -11.82 6.25 9.34
CA THR A 74 -12.79 7.32 9.61
C THR A 74 -13.54 7.74 8.35
N ARG A 75 -14.80 8.18 8.53
CA ARG A 75 -15.63 8.70 7.42
C ARG A 75 -15.01 9.92 6.76
N ALA A 76 -14.34 10.80 7.52
CA ALA A 76 -13.68 11.99 6.98
C ALA A 76 -12.57 11.58 5.98
N ARG A 77 -11.74 10.64 6.36
CA ARG A 77 -10.68 10.10 5.46
C ARG A 77 -11.24 9.35 4.26
N ALA A 78 -12.25 8.52 4.47
CA ALA A 78 -12.89 7.81 3.37
C ALA A 78 -13.51 8.78 2.35
N LYS A 79 -14.13 9.88 2.83
CA LYS A 79 -14.64 10.96 1.98
C LYS A 79 -13.50 11.64 1.20
N HIS A 80 -12.40 11.98 1.88
CA HIS A 80 -11.22 12.56 1.23
C HIS A 80 -10.63 11.62 0.19
N ALA A 81 -10.39 10.35 0.55
CA ALA A 81 -9.90 9.34 -0.37
C ALA A 81 -10.82 9.18 -1.60
N LEU A 82 -12.14 9.19 -1.39
CA LEU A 82 -13.10 9.11 -2.48
C LEU A 82 -13.04 10.33 -3.42
N SER A 83 -12.85 11.55 -2.88
CA SER A 83 -12.72 12.75 -3.72
C SER A 83 -11.45 12.71 -4.57
N VAL A 84 -10.32 12.38 -3.97
CA VAL A 84 -9.03 12.22 -4.68
C VAL A 84 -9.11 11.11 -5.72
N TRP A 85 -9.73 9.97 -5.36
CA TRP A 85 -9.90 8.87 -6.27
C TRP A 85 -10.74 9.26 -7.50
N ARG A 86 -11.82 10.03 -7.32
CA ARG A 86 -12.66 10.50 -8.44
C ARG A 86 -11.90 11.37 -9.43
N GLU A 87 -10.94 12.14 -8.94
CA GLU A 87 -10.10 13.01 -9.74
C GLU A 87 -9.00 12.24 -10.48
N LEU A 88 -8.32 11.32 -9.79
CA LEU A 88 -7.10 10.65 -10.28
C LEU A 88 -7.33 9.24 -10.82
N ARG A 89 -8.54 8.67 -10.67
CA ARG A 89 -8.83 7.27 -11.01
C ARG A 89 -8.53 6.93 -12.45
N GLN A 90 -8.06 5.74 -12.66
CA GLN A 90 -7.96 5.05 -13.94
C GLN A 90 -9.05 3.96 -14.07
N SER A 91 -8.94 3.10 -15.07
CA SER A 91 -9.90 2.00 -15.33
C SER A 91 -9.98 0.97 -14.19
N ARG A 92 -8.87 0.74 -13.48
CA ARG A 92 -8.75 -0.19 -12.36
C ARG A 92 -7.95 0.45 -11.25
N THR A 93 -8.34 0.19 -10.00
CA THR A 93 -7.64 0.70 -8.82
C THR A 93 -7.41 -0.44 -7.83
N LEU A 94 -6.20 -0.53 -7.32
CA LEU A 94 -5.85 -1.37 -6.19
C LEU A 94 -5.52 -0.46 -5.01
N ALA A 95 -6.18 -0.66 -3.87
CA ALA A 95 -5.99 0.12 -2.66
C ALA A 95 -5.46 -0.76 -1.53
N PHE A 96 -4.30 -0.39 -0.98
CA PHE A 96 -3.72 -1.06 0.19
C PHE A 96 -4.21 -0.41 1.48
N CYS A 97 -4.71 -1.22 2.39
CA CYS A 97 -5.23 -0.79 3.68
C CYS A 97 -4.39 -1.36 4.83
N VAL A 98 -4.34 -0.66 5.95
CA VAL A 98 -3.52 -1.04 7.13
C VAL A 98 -4.04 -2.27 7.87
N SER A 99 -5.32 -2.61 7.71
CA SER A 99 -5.94 -3.78 8.34
C SER A 99 -7.10 -4.32 7.48
N ARG A 100 -7.54 -5.54 7.79
CA ARG A 100 -8.73 -6.13 7.15
C ARG A 100 -9.99 -5.30 7.38
N THR A 101 -10.22 -4.90 8.62
CA THR A 101 -11.37 -4.05 8.99
C THR A 101 -11.34 -2.72 8.23
N HIS A 102 -10.16 -2.13 8.06
CA HIS A 102 -10.02 -0.92 7.25
C HIS A 102 -10.35 -1.18 5.77
N ALA A 103 -9.91 -2.31 5.21
CA ALA A 103 -10.23 -2.69 3.83
C ALA A 103 -11.74 -2.90 3.62
N GLU A 104 -12.39 -3.60 4.55
CA GLU A 104 -13.84 -3.83 4.54
C GLU A 104 -14.62 -2.51 4.65
N PHE A 105 -14.21 -1.65 5.57
CA PHE A 105 -14.80 -0.31 5.75
C PHE A 105 -14.68 0.53 4.47
N MET A 106 -13.51 0.58 3.85
CA MET A 106 -13.30 1.35 2.62
C MET A 106 -14.11 0.77 1.46
N ALA A 107 -14.14 -0.55 1.30
CA ALA A 107 -14.94 -1.20 0.26
C ALA A 107 -16.44 -0.92 0.41
N ASP A 108 -16.99 -0.99 1.63
CA ASP A 108 -18.37 -0.62 1.93
C ASP A 108 -18.65 0.85 1.63
N TYR A 109 -17.75 1.74 2.07
CA TYR A 109 -17.91 3.19 1.83
C TYR A 109 -17.95 3.53 0.33
N PHE A 110 -17.04 2.97 -0.46
CA PHE A 110 -17.00 3.17 -1.91
C PHE A 110 -18.21 2.54 -2.61
N SER A 111 -18.65 1.36 -2.16
CA SER A 111 -19.84 0.68 -2.70
C SER A 111 -21.12 1.50 -2.47
N ARG A 112 -21.29 2.11 -1.30
CA ARG A 112 -22.40 3.03 -1.01
C ARG A 112 -22.36 4.31 -1.85
N ALA A 113 -21.18 4.69 -2.33
CA ALA A 113 -21.01 5.80 -3.27
C ALA A 113 -21.23 5.41 -4.75
N GLY A 114 -21.72 4.19 -5.01
CA GLY A 114 -22.03 3.69 -6.35
C GLY A 114 -20.82 3.12 -7.11
N ILE A 115 -19.69 2.88 -6.44
CA ILE A 115 -18.47 2.35 -7.04
C ILE A 115 -18.39 0.86 -6.75
N ARG A 116 -18.14 0.03 -7.77
CA ARG A 116 -17.89 -1.40 -7.59
C ARG A 116 -16.57 -1.61 -6.87
N ALA A 117 -16.61 -1.87 -5.57
CA ALA A 117 -15.46 -2.09 -4.72
C ALA A 117 -15.62 -3.37 -3.91
N ALA A 118 -14.54 -4.10 -3.69
CA ALA A 118 -14.51 -5.30 -2.86
C ALA A 118 -13.24 -5.34 -2.02
N ALA A 119 -13.36 -5.76 -0.77
CA ALA A 119 -12.20 -6.04 0.07
C ALA A 119 -11.66 -7.45 -0.26
N VAL A 120 -10.35 -7.55 -0.44
CA VAL A 120 -9.65 -8.81 -0.66
C VAL A 120 -8.64 -9.03 0.47
N HIS A 121 -8.78 -10.12 1.20
CA HIS A 121 -7.90 -10.49 2.30
C HIS A 121 -7.92 -12.01 2.52
N ALA A 122 -7.08 -12.53 3.39
CA ALA A 122 -6.92 -13.98 3.61
C ALA A 122 -8.21 -14.75 3.98
N LYS A 123 -9.26 -14.05 4.44
CA LYS A 123 -10.57 -14.65 4.76
C LYS A 123 -11.64 -14.36 3.71
N SER A 124 -11.33 -13.63 2.64
CA SER A 124 -12.26 -13.43 1.54
C SER A 124 -12.49 -14.74 0.80
N ALA A 125 -13.75 -15.06 0.49
CA ALA A 125 -14.02 -16.12 -0.47
C ALA A 125 -13.42 -15.68 -1.82
N MET A 126 -12.47 -16.45 -2.33
CA MET A 126 -11.95 -16.18 -3.68
C MET A 126 -13.10 -16.35 -4.67
N PRO A 127 -13.43 -15.37 -5.50
CA PRO A 127 -14.34 -15.60 -6.62
C PRO A 127 -13.71 -16.68 -7.50
N ARG A 128 -14.47 -17.75 -7.72
CA ARG A 128 -14.11 -18.80 -8.68
C ARG A 128 -14.27 -18.29 -10.10
#